data_d207db0362e8c928eef2840761f6d535
#
_entry.id   d207db0362e8c928eef2840761f6d535
#
_cell.length_a   1.000
_cell.length_b   1.000
_cell.length_c   1.000
_cell.angle_alpha   90.00
_cell.angle_beta   90.00
_cell.angle_gamma   90.00
#
_symmetry.space_group_name_H-M   'P 1'
#
loop_
_entity.id
_entity.type
_entity.pdbx_description
1 polymer ?
#
loop_
_entity_poly.entity_id
_entity_poly.type
_entity_poly.pdbx_seq_one_letter_code
_entity_poly.pdbx_strand_id
1 'polypeptide(L)'
;LLKPFGTQSKFVLLGFLLVTAIFSMFLSNTATAAMMLTFLTPVLKALPADGKGKIALAMAIPVAANIGGIGTPIGTPPNAIALKALNTSIEDGGLGLNIGFGDWMMFMLPFTLLLIFIGWFILVKMFPFKAKTIELDIKGESQKGWRSTLVKITFIVTILLWMTDKVTGLNANVVAMIPVGVFCATGIITRNDLSEINWSVLWMVAGGFALGVALNES
;
A
#
# COMPACT_ATOMS: atom_id res chain seq x y z
N LEU A 1 -15.04 5.95 1.11
CA LEU A 1 -14.26 5.44 -0.04
C LEU A 1 -15.02 4.38 -0.85
N LEU A 2 -15.83 3.50 -0.21
CA LEU A 2 -16.58 2.44 -0.92
C LEU A 2 -17.89 2.91 -1.58
N LYS A 3 -18.47 4.03 -1.17
CA LYS A 3 -19.74 4.57 -1.70
C LYS A 3 -19.82 4.68 -3.24
N PRO A 4 -18.76 5.05 -3.97
CA PRO A 4 -18.82 5.16 -5.43
C PRO A 4 -19.08 3.82 -6.16
N PHE A 5 -18.78 2.68 -5.52
CA PHE A 5 -18.94 1.36 -6.12
C PHE A 5 -20.35 0.79 -6.02
N GLY A 6 -21.27 1.54 -5.40
CA GLY A 6 -22.68 1.13 -5.27
C GLY A 6 -22.86 -0.09 -4.34
N THR A 7 -24.00 -0.77 -4.51
CA THR A 7 -24.40 -1.90 -3.65
C THR A 7 -24.24 -3.26 -4.32
N GLN A 8 -23.91 -3.33 -5.61
CA GLN A 8 -23.73 -4.62 -6.28
C GLN A 8 -22.52 -5.37 -5.73
N SER A 9 -22.71 -6.62 -5.34
CA SER A 9 -21.70 -7.44 -4.66
C SER A 9 -20.35 -7.51 -5.40
N LYS A 10 -20.38 -7.61 -6.74
CA LYS A 10 -19.17 -7.66 -7.56
C LYS A 10 -18.39 -6.34 -7.54
N PHE A 11 -19.09 -5.20 -7.56
CA PHE A 11 -18.46 -3.89 -7.51
C PHE A 11 -18.02 -3.52 -6.09
N VAL A 12 -18.71 -3.99 -5.07
CA VAL A 12 -18.26 -3.90 -3.68
C VAL A 12 -16.94 -4.65 -3.51
N LEU A 13 -16.79 -5.85 -4.08
CA LEU A 13 -15.53 -6.60 -4.11
C LEU A 13 -14.43 -5.79 -4.80
N LEU A 14 -14.70 -5.21 -5.97
CA LEU A 14 -13.75 -4.36 -6.69
C LEU A 14 -13.35 -3.13 -5.85
N GLY A 15 -14.32 -2.51 -5.17
CA GLY A 15 -14.07 -1.40 -4.26
C GLY A 15 -13.11 -1.78 -3.12
N PHE A 16 -13.31 -2.94 -2.49
CA PHE A 16 -12.38 -3.45 -1.47
C PHE A 16 -10.99 -3.71 -2.04
N LEU A 17 -10.88 -4.31 -3.23
CA LEU A 17 -9.60 -4.54 -3.90
C LEU A 17 -8.87 -3.22 -4.18
N LEU A 18 -9.55 -2.25 -4.80
CA LEU A 18 -8.94 -0.97 -5.17
C LEU A 18 -8.55 -0.14 -3.95
N VAL A 19 -9.44 -0.03 -2.95
CA VAL A 19 -9.15 0.73 -1.73
C VAL A 19 -8.00 0.10 -0.97
N THR A 20 -7.99 -1.24 -0.82
CA THR A 20 -6.89 -1.95 -0.17
C THR A 20 -5.58 -1.74 -0.91
N ALA A 21 -5.59 -1.86 -2.25
CA ALA A 21 -4.39 -1.65 -3.07
C ALA A 21 -3.84 -0.23 -2.91
N ILE A 22 -4.69 0.80 -2.94
CA ILE A 22 -4.27 2.20 -2.76
C ILE A 22 -3.59 2.41 -1.38
N PHE A 23 -4.16 1.88 -0.31
CA PHE A 23 -3.52 1.97 1.00
C PHE A 23 -2.20 1.20 1.05
N SER A 24 -2.14 0.03 0.44
CA SER A 24 -0.94 -0.82 0.44
C SER A 24 0.20 -0.25 -0.40
N MET A 25 -0.06 0.70 -1.29
CA MET A 25 1.00 1.44 -1.99
C MET A 25 1.88 2.25 -1.03
N PHE A 26 1.35 2.66 0.13
CA PHE A 26 2.00 3.58 1.05
C PHE A 26 2.14 3.02 2.47
N LEU A 27 1.45 1.94 2.78
CA LEU A 27 1.49 1.25 4.06
C LEU A 27 1.98 -0.18 3.85
N SER A 28 2.54 -0.80 4.88
CA SER A 28 2.91 -2.22 4.78
C SER A 28 1.69 -3.09 4.48
N ASN A 29 1.87 -4.14 3.68
CA ASN A 29 0.81 -5.07 3.29
C ASN A 29 0.08 -5.64 4.52
N THR A 30 0.82 -5.97 5.57
CA THR A 30 0.27 -6.52 6.83
C THR A 30 -0.59 -5.50 7.55
N ALA A 31 -0.11 -4.25 7.71
CA ALA A 31 -0.88 -3.19 8.36
C ALA A 31 -2.15 -2.85 7.57
N THR A 32 -2.03 -2.77 6.24
CA THR A 32 -3.17 -2.55 5.34
C THR A 32 -4.20 -3.67 5.46
N ALA A 33 -3.74 -4.93 5.44
CA ALA A 33 -4.63 -6.08 5.56
C ALA A 33 -5.36 -6.08 6.92
N ALA A 34 -4.66 -5.85 8.02
CA ALA A 34 -5.26 -5.78 9.37
C ALA A 34 -6.32 -4.68 9.46
N MET A 35 -6.00 -3.47 8.97
CA MET A 35 -6.92 -2.35 8.93
C MET A 35 -8.17 -2.68 8.09
N MET A 36 -7.97 -3.20 6.89
CA MET A 36 -9.08 -3.50 5.97
C MET A 36 -9.96 -4.65 6.46
N LEU A 37 -9.42 -5.64 7.18
CA LEU A 37 -10.21 -6.69 7.82
C LEU A 37 -11.16 -6.12 8.88
N THR A 38 -10.76 -5.07 9.59
CA THR A 38 -11.64 -4.38 10.54
C THR A 38 -12.86 -3.78 9.85
N PHE A 39 -12.66 -3.13 8.68
CA PHE A 39 -13.76 -2.60 7.87
C PHE A 39 -14.59 -3.68 7.17
N LEU A 40 -13.98 -4.83 6.87
CA LEU A 40 -14.66 -5.94 6.23
C LEU A 40 -15.61 -6.70 7.19
N THR A 41 -15.29 -6.77 8.47
CA THR A 41 -16.04 -7.56 9.45
C THR A 41 -17.55 -7.27 9.47
N PRO A 42 -18.04 -6.01 9.49
CA PRO A 42 -19.46 -5.70 9.41
C PRO A 42 -20.09 -6.18 8.09
N VAL A 43 -19.37 -6.05 6.97
CA VAL A 43 -19.84 -6.47 5.64
C VAL A 43 -20.00 -8.00 5.57
N LEU A 44 -19.07 -8.74 6.14
CA LEU A 44 -19.16 -10.21 6.23
C LEU A 44 -20.36 -10.67 7.07
N LYS A 45 -20.72 -9.91 8.12
CA LYS A 45 -21.90 -10.22 8.94
C LYS A 45 -23.22 -10.00 8.17
N ALA A 46 -23.26 -9.05 7.26
CA ALA A 46 -24.44 -8.76 6.44
C ALA A 46 -24.69 -9.80 5.32
N LEU A 47 -23.68 -10.61 4.98
CA LEU A 47 -23.79 -11.62 3.94
C LEU A 47 -24.36 -12.96 4.47
N PRO A 48 -25.07 -13.74 3.63
CA PRO A 48 -25.53 -15.09 3.97
C PRO A 48 -24.37 -16.00 4.44
N ALA A 49 -24.61 -16.81 5.47
CA ALA A 49 -23.56 -17.64 6.10
C ALA A 49 -22.96 -18.69 5.15
N ASP A 50 -23.75 -19.20 4.21
CA ASP A 50 -23.42 -20.27 3.27
C ASP A 50 -22.86 -19.77 1.91
N GLY A 51 -22.60 -18.48 1.80
CA GLY A 51 -22.18 -17.85 0.54
C GLY A 51 -20.66 -17.86 0.33
N LYS A 52 -20.20 -18.35 -0.83
CA LYS A 52 -18.80 -18.22 -1.26
C LYS A 52 -18.31 -16.77 -1.37
N GLY A 53 -19.24 -15.80 -1.48
CA GLY A 53 -18.92 -14.38 -1.53
C GLY A 53 -18.20 -13.85 -0.30
N LYS A 54 -18.39 -14.47 0.90
CA LYS A 54 -17.57 -14.15 2.08
C LYS A 54 -16.10 -14.48 1.87
N ILE A 55 -15.83 -15.62 1.23
CA ILE A 55 -14.47 -16.05 0.91
C ILE A 55 -13.85 -15.09 -0.09
N ALA A 56 -14.61 -14.67 -1.13
CA ALA A 56 -14.14 -13.70 -2.11
C ALA A 56 -13.70 -12.39 -1.45
N LEU A 57 -14.52 -11.84 -0.55
CA LEU A 57 -14.20 -10.59 0.16
C LEU A 57 -13.04 -10.74 1.14
N ALA A 58 -12.96 -11.86 1.86
CA ALA A 58 -11.83 -12.12 2.76
C ALA A 58 -10.51 -12.27 2.00
N MET A 59 -10.53 -13.00 0.86
CA MET A 59 -9.36 -13.18 -0.01
C MET A 59 -8.98 -11.91 -0.78
N ALA A 60 -9.93 -11.00 -1.03
CA ALA A 60 -9.65 -9.74 -1.70
C ALA A 60 -8.63 -8.89 -0.95
N ILE A 61 -8.64 -8.91 0.38
CA ILE A 61 -7.75 -8.09 1.19
C ILE A 61 -6.28 -8.48 1.02
N PRO A 62 -5.82 -9.72 1.31
CA PRO A 62 -4.43 -10.09 1.12
C PRO A 62 -3.99 -10.03 -0.35
N VAL A 63 -4.86 -10.39 -1.28
CA VAL A 63 -4.58 -10.27 -2.72
C VAL A 63 -4.31 -8.81 -3.10
N ALA A 64 -5.20 -7.90 -2.71
CA ALA A 64 -5.05 -6.48 -3.04
C ALA A 64 -3.91 -5.81 -2.28
N ALA A 65 -3.64 -6.22 -1.03
CA ALA A 65 -2.52 -5.69 -0.28
C ALA A 65 -1.18 -6.05 -0.94
N ASN A 66 -1.00 -7.30 -1.36
CA ASN A 66 0.22 -7.72 -2.04
C ASN A 66 0.37 -7.07 -3.42
N ILE A 67 -0.68 -7.04 -4.23
CA ILE A 67 -0.65 -6.40 -5.55
C ILE A 67 -0.44 -4.89 -5.42
N GLY A 68 -1.14 -4.24 -4.49
CA GLY A 68 -1.01 -2.80 -4.26
C GLY A 68 0.39 -2.38 -3.85
N GLY A 69 1.04 -3.18 -3.01
CA GLY A 69 2.41 -2.94 -2.57
C GLY A 69 3.44 -2.82 -3.70
N ILE A 70 3.15 -3.38 -4.89
CA ILE A 70 4.03 -3.27 -6.06
C ILE A 70 3.99 -1.86 -6.68
N GLY A 71 2.90 -1.13 -6.49
CA GLY A 71 2.63 0.14 -7.18
C GLY A 71 3.61 1.27 -6.89
N THR A 72 4.29 1.27 -5.74
CA THR A 72 5.28 2.29 -5.37
C THR A 72 6.57 1.66 -4.87
N PRO A 73 7.71 2.35 -4.93
CA PRO A 73 8.98 1.85 -4.38
C PRO A 73 8.94 1.54 -2.88
N ILE A 74 8.06 2.21 -2.14
CA ILE A 74 7.95 2.10 -0.67
C ILE A 74 6.84 1.14 -0.22
N GLY A 75 5.99 0.66 -1.11
CA GLY A 75 4.83 -0.18 -0.76
C GLY A 75 5.23 -1.52 -0.16
N THR A 76 6.38 -2.07 -0.56
CA THR A 76 6.92 -3.30 0.01
C THR A 76 8.46 -3.32 -0.05
N PRO A 77 9.15 -3.89 0.96
CA PRO A 77 10.62 -3.90 1.01
C PRO A 77 11.34 -4.45 -0.24
N PRO A 78 10.86 -5.50 -0.91
CA PRO A 78 11.47 -6.00 -2.13
C PRO A 78 11.59 -4.97 -3.26
N ASN A 79 10.67 -4.00 -3.34
CA ASN A 79 10.72 -2.95 -4.36
C ASN A 79 11.93 -2.04 -4.16
N ALA A 80 12.24 -1.68 -2.91
CA ALA A 80 13.40 -0.87 -2.60
C ALA A 80 14.71 -1.60 -2.93
N ILE A 81 14.76 -2.92 -2.70
CA ILE A 81 15.90 -3.78 -3.07
C ILE A 81 16.06 -3.80 -4.59
N ALA A 82 14.97 -4.06 -5.31
CA ALA A 82 14.97 -4.08 -6.77
C ALA A 82 15.40 -2.72 -7.35
N LEU A 83 14.85 -1.61 -6.82
CA LEU A 83 15.20 -0.27 -7.26
C LEU A 83 16.68 0.05 -7.02
N LYS A 84 17.23 -0.36 -5.87
CA LYS A 84 18.65 -0.22 -5.59
C LYS A 84 19.49 -1.01 -6.60
N ALA A 85 19.18 -2.28 -6.86
CA ALA A 85 19.89 -3.10 -7.82
C ALA A 85 19.85 -2.54 -9.25
N LEU A 86 18.69 -2.00 -9.65
CA LEU A 86 18.52 -1.36 -10.96
C LEU A 86 19.39 -0.08 -11.12
N ASN A 87 19.52 0.70 -10.03
CA ASN A 87 20.21 2.00 -10.04
C ASN A 87 21.71 1.89 -9.68
N THR A 88 22.16 0.77 -9.11
CA THR A 88 23.57 0.53 -8.84
C THR A 88 24.36 0.48 -10.16
N SER A 89 25.59 0.97 -10.18
CA SER A 89 26.45 0.98 -11.37
C SER A 89 26.70 -0.45 -11.90
N ILE A 90 27.02 -0.55 -13.19
CA ILE A 90 27.35 -1.85 -13.81
C ILE A 90 28.65 -2.41 -13.19
N GLU A 91 29.59 -1.53 -12.84
CA GLU A 91 30.84 -1.90 -12.21
C GLU A 91 30.63 -2.51 -10.82
N ASP A 92 29.59 -2.08 -10.11
CA ASP A 92 29.20 -2.60 -8.79
C ASP A 92 28.13 -3.72 -8.87
N GLY A 93 27.92 -4.31 -10.05
CA GLY A 93 27.00 -5.43 -10.26
C GLY A 93 25.53 -5.06 -10.44
N GLY A 94 25.20 -3.79 -10.64
CA GLY A 94 23.84 -3.32 -10.97
C GLY A 94 23.63 -3.13 -12.46
N LEU A 95 22.55 -2.47 -12.84
CA LEU A 95 22.21 -2.16 -14.23
C LEU A 95 22.52 -0.71 -14.64
N GLY A 96 22.96 0.14 -13.71
CA GLY A 96 23.31 1.54 -13.99
C GLY A 96 22.15 2.40 -14.46
N LEU A 97 20.90 2.00 -14.16
CA LEU A 97 19.72 2.75 -14.54
C LEU A 97 19.50 3.91 -13.56
N ASN A 98 18.86 4.96 -14.01
CA ASN A 98 18.47 6.08 -13.15
C ASN A 98 16.95 6.14 -13.04
N ILE A 99 16.38 5.19 -12.30
CA ILE A 99 14.94 5.06 -12.09
C ILE A 99 14.58 5.81 -10.81
N GLY A 100 13.77 6.86 -10.95
CA GLY A 100 13.21 7.61 -9.84
C GLY A 100 11.93 6.99 -9.30
N PHE A 101 11.38 7.61 -8.26
CA PHE A 101 10.11 7.20 -7.67
C PHE A 101 8.96 7.34 -8.68
N GLY A 102 8.94 8.45 -9.42
CA GLY A 102 7.94 8.71 -10.45
C GLY A 102 8.01 7.72 -11.61
N ASP A 103 9.22 7.36 -12.07
CA ASP A 103 9.40 6.36 -13.13
C ASP A 103 8.87 5.00 -12.72
N TRP A 104 9.19 4.55 -11.50
CA TRP A 104 8.65 3.31 -10.96
C TRP A 104 7.13 3.30 -11.01
N MET A 105 6.49 4.36 -10.49
CA MET A 105 5.03 4.47 -10.50
C MET A 105 4.46 4.49 -11.91
N MET A 106 5.11 5.16 -12.86
CA MET A 106 4.65 5.26 -14.24
C MET A 106 4.47 3.89 -14.89
N PHE A 107 5.36 2.93 -14.60
CA PHE A 107 5.27 1.56 -15.12
C PHE A 107 4.45 0.65 -14.21
N MET A 108 4.62 0.75 -12.90
CA MET A 108 4.02 -0.20 -11.96
C MET A 108 2.56 0.08 -11.63
N LEU A 109 2.08 1.34 -11.73
CA LEU A 109 0.66 1.63 -11.49
C LEU A 109 -0.27 0.97 -12.53
N PRO A 110 -0.02 1.11 -13.85
CA PRO A 110 -0.83 0.40 -14.86
C PRO A 110 -0.79 -1.11 -14.67
N PHE A 111 0.40 -1.65 -14.36
CA PHE A 111 0.57 -3.07 -14.08
C PHE A 111 -0.20 -3.53 -12.83
N THR A 112 -0.12 -2.77 -11.74
CA THR A 112 -0.89 -3.01 -10.51
C THR A 112 -2.39 -3.00 -10.78
N LEU A 113 -2.90 -2.01 -11.53
CA LEU A 113 -4.31 -1.94 -11.91
C LEU A 113 -4.73 -3.16 -12.74
N LEU A 114 -3.92 -3.56 -13.72
CA LEU A 114 -4.17 -4.77 -14.50
C LEU A 114 -4.28 -6.02 -13.62
N LEU A 115 -3.34 -6.20 -12.68
CA LEU A 115 -3.36 -7.32 -11.74
C LEU A 115 -4.57 -7.29 -10.81
N ILE A 116 -5.00 -6.11 -10.35
CA ILE A 116 -6.22 -5.95 -9.54
C ILE A 116 -7.45 -6.39 -10.34
N PHE A 117 -7.58 -5.99 -11.61
CA PHE A 117 -8.71 -6.43 -12.45
C PHE A 117 -8.69 -7.93 -12.72
N ILE A 118 -7.51 -8.52 -12.97
CA ILE A 118 -7.35 -9.97 -13.10
C ILE A 118 -7.76 -10.66 -11.81
N GLY A 119 -7.25 -10.21 -10.67
CA GLY A 119 -7.59 -10.74 -9.35
C GLY A 119 -9.09 -10.63 -9.04
N TRP A 120 -9.71 -9.50 -9.37
CA TRP A 120 -11.15 -9.31 -9.26
C TRP A 120 -11.93 -10.31 -10.11
N PHE A 121 -11.57 -10.48 -11.37
CA PHE A 121 -12.20 -11.43 -12.28
C PHE A 121 -12.09 -12.87 -11.77
N ILE A 122 -10.91 -13.27 -11.33
CA ILE A 122 -10.66 -14.61 -10.76
C ILE A 122 -11.52 -14.83 -9.51
N LEU A 123 -11.52 -13.89 -8.56
CA LEU A 123 -12.28 -14.01 -7.31
C LEU A 123 -13.79 -14.07 -7.56
N VAL A 124 -14.33 -13.25 -8.48
CA VAL A 124 -15.74 -13.30 -8.86
C VAL A 124 -16.11 -14.65 -9.48
N LYS A 125 -15.22 -15.22 -10.30
CA LYS A 125 -15.47 -16.49 -10.99
C LYS A 125 -15.33 -17.71 -10.06
N MET A 126 -14.33 -17.71 -9.20
CA MET A 126 -14.09 -18.81 -8.26
C MET A 126 -15.06 -18.81 -7.09
N PHE A 127 -15.47 -17.62 -6.63
CA PHE A 127 -16.31 -17.45 -5.44
C PHE A 127 -17.54 -16.60 -5.76
N PRO A 128 -18.52 -17.14 -6.51
CA PRO A 128 -19.70 -16.40 -6.91
C PRO A 128 -20.55 -15.96 -5.71
N PHE A 129 -21.05 -14.73 -5.78
CA PHE A 129 -21.96 -14.18 -4.77
C PHE A 129 -23.38 -14.75 -4.98
N LYS A 130 -24.01 -15.24 -3.92
CA LYS A 130 -25.43 -15.58 -3.92
C LYS A 130 -26.31 -14.31 -3.84
N ALA A 131 -25.88 -13.34 -3.02
CA ALA A 131 -26.56 -12.05 -2.91
C ALA A 131 -26.11 -11.12 -4.04
N LYS A 132 -27.05 -10.55 -4.79
CA LYS A 132 -26.73 -9.59 -5.87
C LYS A 132 -26.30 -8.24 -5.33
N THR A 133 -26.77 -7.86 -4.16
CA THR A 133 -26.50 -6.57 -3.51
C THR A 133 -26.04 -6.76 -2.06
N ILE A 134 -25.18 -5.88 -1.62
CA ILE A 134 -24.70 -5.80 -0.23
C ILE A 134 -24.97 -4.38 0.26
N GLU A 135 -25.76 -4.25 1.31
CA GLU A 135 -25.96 -2.95 1.96
C GLU A 135 -24.74 -2.66 2.85
N LEU A 136 -24.06 -1.58 2.51
CA LEU A 136 -22.90 -1.11 3.24
C LEU A 136 -23.32 -0.02 4.24
N ASP A 137 -23.70 -0.40 5.47
CA ASP A 137 -23.90 0.58 6.56
C ASP A 137 -22.56 0.83 7.26
N ILE A 138 -21.63 1.43 6.53
CA ILE A 138 -20.34 1.84 7.09
C ILE A 138 -20.50 3.25 7.62
N LYS A 139 -20.79 3.37 8.91
CA LYS A 139 -20.77 4.63 9.67
C LYS A 139 -19.31 4.94 10.03
N GLY A 140 -18.59 5.62 9.15
CA GLY A 140 -17.28 6.16 9.45
C GLY A 140 -17.40 7.61 9.89
N GLU A 141 -17.06 7.91 11.12
CA GLU A 141 -16.84 9.30 11.54
C GLU A 141 -15.51 9.79 10.98
N SER A 142 -15.59 10.81 10.10
CA SER A 142 -14.39 11.50 9.66
C SER A 142 -13.86 12.32 10.83
N GLN A 143 -12.70 11.95 11.35
CA GLN A 143 -12.03 12.78 12.36
C GLN A 143 -11.72 14.16 11.74
N LYS A 144 -12.44 15.18 12.20
CA LYS A 144 -12.23 16.59 11.84
C LYS A 144 -11.35 17.23 12.91
N GLY A 145 -10.19 17.73 12.49
CA GLY A 145 -9.29 18.44 13.39
C GLY A 145 -8.03 18.88 12.66
N TRP A 146 -7.31 19.86 13.21
CA TRP A 146 -6.08 20.38 12.61
C TRP A 146 -5.02 19.28 12.40
N ARG A 147 -4.92 18.33 13.32
CA ARG A 147 -4.01 17.17 13.21
C ARG A 147 -4.31 16.33 11.97
N SER A 148 -5.59 15.97 11.75
CA SER A 148 -6.01 15.21 10.56
C SER A 148 -5.75 15.98 9.26
N THR A 149 -5.95 17.30 9.27
CA THR A 149 -5.67 18.16 8.12
C THR A 149 -4.18 18.22 7.82
N LEU A 150 -3.35 18.39 8.86
CA LEU A 150 -1.90 18.42 8.73
C LEU A 150 -1.35 17.09 8.18
N VAL A 151 -1.82 15.96 8.70
CA VAL A 151 -1.44 14.62 8.19
C VAL A 151 -1.77 14.49 6.70
N LYS A 152 -2.99 14.88 6.29
CA LYS A 152 -3.39 14.81 4.88
C LYS A 152 -2.54 15.70 3.97
N ILE A 153 -2.29 16.95 4.39
CA ILE A 153 -1.46 17.87 3.63
C ILE A 153 -0.03 17.34 3.50
N THR A 154 0.58 16.94 4.62
CA THR A 154 1.94 16.40 4.62
C THR A 154 2.04 15.17 3.72
N PHE A 155 1.06 14.25 3.79
CA PHE A 155 1.02 13.07 2.95
C PHE A 155 0.95 13.42 1.45
N ILE A 156 0.04 14.33 1.06
CA ILE A 156 -0.10 14.78 -0.33
C ILE A 156 1.19 15.45 -0.81
N VAL A 157 1.76 16.36 -0.01
CA VAL A 157 3.01 17.06 -0.37
C VAL A 157 4.15 16.07 -0.54
N THR A 158 4.29 15.09 0.35
CA THR A 158 5.34 14.07 0.26
C THR A 158 5.22 13.25 -1.03
N ILE A 159 4.00 12.82 -1.39
CA ILE A 159 3.77 12.08 -2.64
C ILE A 159 4.11 12.96 -3.86
N LEU A 160 3.68 14.22 -3.87
CA LEU A 160 3.97 15.13 -4.97
C LEU A 160 5.48 15.35 -5.14
N LEU A 161 6.23 15.51 -4.04
CA LEU A 161 7.68 15.65 -4.07
C LEU A 161 8.36 14.36 -4.58
N TRP A 162 7.86 13.18 -4.22
CA TRP A 162 8.38 11.93 -4.76
C TRP A 162 8.09 11.77 -6.26
N MET A 163 6.91 12.17 -6.72
CA MET A 163 6.56 12.10 -8.15
C MET A 163 7.35 13.10 -9.00
N THR A 164 7.84 14.15 -8.40
CA THR A 164 8.60 15.22 -9.06
C THR A 164 10.10 15.20 -8.74
N ASP A 165 10.62 14.07 -8.29
CA ASP A 165 12.02 13.88 -7.87
C ASP A 165 13.02 14.32 -8.96
N LYS A 166 12.76 13.97 -10.21
CA LYS A 166 13.58 14.39 -11.36
C LYS A 166 13.56 15.89 -11.67
N VAL A 167 12.46 16.56 -11.34
CA VAL A 167 12.29 18.00 -11.55
C VAL A 167 12.88 18.78 -10.38
N THR A 168 12.64 18.32 -9.17
CA THR A 168 13.09 18.98 -7.94
C THR A 168 14.54 18.67 -7.60
N GLY A 169 15.08 17.54 -8.11
CA GLY A 169 16.40 17.03 -7.76
C GLY A 169 16.51 16.53 -6.31
N LEU A 170 15.38 16.45 -5.59
CA LEU A 170 15.35 16.01 -4.20
C LEU A 170 15.44 14.48 -4.13
N ASN A 171 16.39 14.00 -3.35
CA ASN A 171 16.51 12.56 -3.09
C ASN A 171 15.28 12.04 -2.33
N ALA A 172 14.74 10.90 -2.77
CA ALA A 172 13.55 10.28 -2.17
C ALA A 172 13.69 10.03 -0.66
N ASN A 173 14.90 9.72 -0.18
CA ASN A 173 15.18 9.54 1.25
C ASN A 173 15.06 10.85 2.05
N VAL A 174 15.48 11.97 1.47
CA VAL A 174 15.34 13.29 2.09
C VAL A 174 13.87 13.66 2.17
N VAL A 175 13.11 13.43 1.10
CA VAL A 175 11.67 13.66 1.08
C VAL A 175 10.94 12.81 2.13
N ALA A 176 11.37 11.56 2.35
CA ALA A 176 10.82 10.69 3.39
C ALA A 176 11.00 11.23 4.82
N MET A 177 12.03 12.06 5.07
CA MET A 177 12.26 12.67 6.37
C MET A 177 11.30 13.83 6.67
N ILE A 178 10.66 14.42 5.66
CA ILE A 178 9.72 15.54 5.84
C ILE A 178 8.54 15.15 6.74
N PRO A 179 7.76 14.08 6.45
CA PRO A 179 6.66 13.68 7.32
C PRO A 179 7.15 13.31 8.73
N VAL A 180 8.32 12.68 8.86
CA VAL A 180 8.91 12.35 10.17
C VAL A 180 9.16 13.62 10.97
N GLY A 181 9.84 14.61 10.38
CA GLY A 181 10.12 15.89 11.03
C GLY A 181 8.86 16.65 11.42
N VAL A 182 7.90 16.77 10.48
CA VAL A 182 6.63 17.46 10.73
C VAL A 182 5.82 16.79 11.84
N PHE A 183 5.68 15.48 11.81
CA PHE A 183 4.86 14.77 12.79
C PHE A 183 5.50 14.70 14.19
N CYS A 184 6.82 14.61 14.27
CA CYS A 184 7.54 14.70 15.54
C CYS A 184 7.48 16.12 16.13
N ALA A 185 7.73 17.15 15.31
CA ALA A 185 7.71 18.54 15.78
C ALA A 185 6.32 19.00 16.24
N THR A 186 5.26 18.47 15.61
CA THR A 186 3.86 18.79 15.98
C THR A 186 3.27 17.88 17.05
N GLY A 187 4.03 16.89 17.54
CA GLY A 187 3.57 15.92 18.52
C GLY A 187 2.42 15.04 18.02
N ILE A 188 2.32 14.84 16.70
CA ILE A 188 1.38 13.88 16.10
C ILE A 188 1.89 12.47 16.32
N ILE A 189 3.18 12.25 16.10
CA ILE A 189 3.87 11.00 16.46
C ILE A 189 4.50 11.16 17.83
N THR A 190 4.22 10.20 18.69
CA THR A 190 4.71 10.13 20.06
C THR A 190 5.70 8.96 20.23
N ARG A 191 6.35 8.89 21.40
CA ARG A 191 7.23 7.76 21.72
C ARG A 191 6.51 6.41 21.67
N ASN A 192 5.23 6.39 22.05
CA ASN A 192 4.44 5.15 22.02
C ASN A 192 4.20 4.68 20.59
N ASP A 193 3.89 5.60 19.67
CA ASP A 193 3.69 5.27 18.25
C ASP A 193 4.99 4.72 17.63
N LEU A 194 6.16 5.23 18.02
CA LEU A 194 7.45 4.71 17.58
C LEU A 194 7.72 3.28 18.08
N SER A 195 7.20 2.92 19.25
CA SER A 195 7.33 1.55 19.79
C SER A 195 6.45 0.53 19.05
N GLU A 196 5.39 0.99 18.37
CA GLU A 196 4.50 0.15 17.57
C GLU A 196 5.05 -0.14 16.16
N ILE A 197 6.13 0.53 15.76
CA ILE A 197 6.81 0.25 14.48
C ILE A 197 7.33 -1.19 14.49
N ASN A 198 7.11 -1.91 13.39
CA ASN A 198 7.63 -3.26 13.23
C ASN A 198 9.15 -3.25 12.95
N TRP A 199 9.91 -3.04 14.00
CA TRP A 199 11.38 -2.99 13.95
C TRP A 199 12.00 -4.27 13.40
N SER A 200 11.36 -5.44 13.62
CA SER A 200 11.83 -6.72 13.11
C SER A 200 11.91 -6.73 11.58
N VAL A 201 10.93 -6.15 10.89
CA VAL A 201 10.96 -6.02 9.42
C VAL A 201 12.10 -5.10 8.97
N LEU A 202 12.31 -3.97 9.66
CA LEU A 202 13.38 -3.04 9.33
C LEU A 202 14.77 -3.68 9.49
N TRP A 203 14.99 -4.41 10.58
CA TRP A 203 16.22 -5.14 10.81
C TRP A 203 16.44 -6.28 9.81
N MET A 204 15.38 -7.00 9.43
CA MET A 204 15.47 -8.03 8.41
C MET A 204 15.88 -7.45 7.05
N VAL A 205 15.33 -6.32 6.65
CA VAL A 205 15.69 -5.64 5.40
C VAL A 205 17.13 -5.13 5.46
N ALA A 206 17.53 -4.48 6.57
CA ALA A 206 18.88 -3.99 6.76
C ALA A 206 19.90 -5.13 6.73
N GLY A 207 19.61 -6.26 7.40
CA GLY A 207 20.44 -7.46 7.38
C GLY A 207 20.56 -8.08 5.99
N GLY A 208 19.46 -8.09 5.22
CA GLY A 208 19.47 -8.56 3.83
C GLY A 208 20.39 -7.70 2.93
N PHE A 209 20.37 -6.38 3.09
CA PHE A 209 21.29 -5.49 2.39
C PHE A 209 22.74 -5.73 2.79
N ALA A 210 23.02 -5.84 4.10
CA ALA A 210 24.37 -6.08 4.58
C ALA A 210 24.94 -7.42 4.06
N LEU A 211 24.10 -8.48 4.08
CA LEU A 211 24.48 -9.77 3.53
C LEU A 211 24.75 -9.71 2.03
N GLY A 212 23.91 -8.97 1.27
CA GLY A 212 24.09 -8.79 -0.17
C GLY A 212 25.40 -8.09 -0.51
N VAL A 213 25.79 -7.08 0.26
CA VAL A 213 27.09 -6.40 0.10
C VAL A 213 28.25 -7.35 0.42
N ALA A 214 28.17 -8.07 1.54
CA ALA A 214 29.24 -8.99 1.95
C ALA A 214 29.45 -10.14 0.94
N LEU A 215 28.39 -10.62 0.28
CA LEU A 215 28.48 -11.65 -0.75
C LEU A 215 29.04 -11.12 -2.08
N ASN A 216 28.89 -9.83 -2.37
CA ASN A 216 29.47 -9.23 -3.57
C ASN A 216 30.97 -8.94 -3.45
N GLU A 217 31.47 -8.78 -2.20
CA GLU A 217 32.88 -8.49 -1.91
C GLU A 217 33.70 -9.75 -1.66
N SER A 218 33.09 -10.93 -1.60
CA SER A 218 33.74 -12.23 -1.37
C SER A 218 33.88 -13.03 -2.67
#